data_0992fcd27a3d98203c072d64374159b7
#
_entry.id   0992fcd27a3d98203c072d64374159b7
#
_cell.length_a   1.000
_cell.length_b   1.000
_cell.length_c   1.000
_cell.angle_alpha   90.00
_cell.angle_beta   90.00
_cell.angle_gamma   90.00
#
_symmetry.space_group_name_H-M   'P 1'
#
loop_
_entity.id
_entity.type
_entity.pdbx_description
1 polymer ?
#
loop_
_entity_poly.entity_id
_entity_poly.type
_entity_poly.pdbx_seq_one_letter_code
_entity_poly.pdbx_strand_id
1 'polypeptide(L)'
;EDEDANCGIMLKVARKCYLPMNALLLKLIRKYDGRFKVSFSISGTALDQFEAYAPEVIQSFRELVATGCVELLSETYNHSLAFLYSPEEFREQVALHDERIEALFGVTPRVFRNTELIYNNDLARAVEAMGYKAVLAEGADHVLGWRSPNFVYRPAGCDRLKLLLKNYRLSDDIAFRFSNHQWPEFPLTADKFSEWAHAANASGDLINLFMDYETFGEHQWESTGIFAFMEALPEVMLRTPGF
;
A
#
# COMPACT_ATOMS: atom_id res chain seq x y z
N GLU A 1 -10.77 -14.28 22.28
CA GLU A 1 -9.80 -14.34 21.18
C GLU A 1 -8.69 -15.33 21.56
N ASP A 2 -8.08 -15.97 20.56
CA ASP A 2 -6.98 -16.92 20.75
C ASP A 2 -5.65 -16.15 20.65
N GLU A 3 -5.19 -15.65 21.81
CA GLU A 3 -3.96 -14.85 21.88
C GLU A 3 -2.70 -15.65 21.49
N ASP A 4 -2.65 -16.95 21.84
CA ASP A 4 -1.49 -17.78 21.48
C ASP A 4 -1.39 -17.98 19.97
N ALA A 5 -2.53 -18.21 19.31
CA ALA A 5 -2.58 -18.31 17.85
C ALA A 5 -2.21 -16.98 17.18
N ASN A 6 -2.75 -15.86 17.67
CA ASN A 6 -2.44 -14.52 17.16
C ASN A 6 -0.95 -14.19 17.30
N CYS A 7 -0.38 -14.45 18.47
CA CYS A 7 1.05 -14.28 18.71
C CYS A 7 1.89 -15.14 17.75
N GLY A 8 1.56 -16.44 17.62
CA GLY A 8 2.27 -17.35 16.74
C GLY A 8 2.24 -16.92 15.27
N ILE A 9 1.07 -16.49 14.77
CA ILE A 9 0.90 -15.97 13.40
C ILE A 9 1.69 -14.68 13.22
N MET A 10 1.56 -13.73 14.14
CA MET A 10 2.27 -12.44 14.06
C MET A 10 3.78 -12.62 14.01
N LEU A 11 4.36 -13.44 14.90
CA LEU A 11 5.78 -13.74 14.92
C LEU A 11 6.26 -14.46 13.64
N LYS A 12 5.43 -15.33 13.07
CA LYS A 12 5.73 -15.99 11.80
C LYS A 12 5.81 -14.96 10.66
N VAL A 13 4.79 -14.11 10.53
CA VAL A 13 4.72 -13.11 9.45
C VAL A 13 5.78 -12.03 9.64
N ALA A 14 6.05 -11.61 10.87
CA ALA A 14 7.13 -10.66 11.15
C ALA A 14 8.47 -11.15 10.59
N ARG A 15 8.82 -12.42 10.82
CA ARG A 15 10.08 -13.02 10.35
C ARG A 15 10.12 -13.28 8.85
N LYS A 16 8.99 -13.64 8.24
CA LYS A 16 8.94 -14.00 6.80
C LYS A 16 8.72 -12.80 5.89
N CYS A 17 8.01 -11.79 6.35
CA CYS A 17 7.58 -10.64 5.57
C CYS A 17 8.12 -9.32 6.13
N TYR A 18 7.59 -8.84 7.25
CA TYR A 18 7.78 -7.44 7.67
C TYR A 18 9.25 -7.07 7.88
N LEU A 19 9.99 -7.83 8.65
CA LEU A 19 11.39 -7.51 8.94
C LEU A 19 12.30 -7.61 7.71
N PRO A 20 12.29 -8.73 6.93
CA PRO A 20 13.15 -8.81 5.76
C PRO A 20 12.77 -7.82 4.67
N MET A 21 11.46 -7.57 4.46
CA MET A 21 11.04 -6.61 3.46
C MET A 21 11.36 -5.17 3.87
N ASN A 22 11.13 -4.78 5.13
CA ASN A 22 11.51 -3.46 5.64
C ASN A 22 13.03 -3.23 5.53
N ALA A 23 13.85 -4.24 5.81
CA ALA A 23 15.29 -4.15 5.63
C ALA A 23 15.68 -3.96 4.15
N LEU A 24 15.01 -4.67 3.23
CA LEU A 24 15.22 -4.49 1.79
C LEU A 24 14.83 -3.10 1.33
N LEU A 25 13.65 -2.60 1.73
CA LEU A 25 13.19 -1.26 1.37
C LEU A 25 14.13 -0.17 1.89
N LEU A 26 14.62 -0.30 3.13
CA LEU A 26 15.60 0.64 3.70
C LEU A 26 16.90 0.66 2.89
N LYS A 27 17.39 -0.51 2.47
CA LYS A 27 18.54 -0.65 1.58
C LYS A 27 18.30 0.05 0.24
N LEU A 28 17.13 -0.15 -0.37
CA LEU A 28 16.76 0.45 -1.65
C LEU A 28 16.61 1.97 -1.56
N ILE A 29 15.95 2.48 -0.53
CA ILE A 29 15.83 3.93 -0.30
C ILE A 29 17.21 4.58 -0.21
N ARG A 30 18.13 3.99 0.55
CA ARG A 30 19.49 4.48 0.68
C ARG A 30 20.29 4.38 -0.63
N LYS A 31 20.15 3.26 -1.36
CA LYS A 31 20.83 3.03 -2.66
C LYS A 31 20.43 4.08 -3.70
N TYR A 32 19.16 4.48 -3.73
CA TYR A 32 18.64 5.39 -4.76
C TYR A 32 18.51 6.85 -4.31
N ASP A 33 19.11 7.21 -3.18
CA ASP A 33 19.21 8.59 -2.67
C ASP A 33 17.84 9.31 -2.66
N GLY A 34 16.83 8.65 -2.07
CA GLY A 34 15.47 9.18 -1.94
C GLY A 34 14.62 9.22 -3.22
N ARG A 35 15.10 8.71 -4.34
CA ARG A 35 14.28 8.55 -5.56
C ARG A 35 13.31 7.39 -5.48
N PHE A 36 13.58 6.39 -4.64
CA PHE A 36 12.67 5.29 -4.35
C PHE A 36 11.88 5.60 -3.09
N LYS A 37 10.56 5.61 -3.23
CA LYS A 37 9.62 5.95 -2.15
C LYS A 37 8.48 4.95 -2.13
N VAL A 38 7.91 4.73 -0.95
CA VAL A 38 6.78 3.81 -0.74
C VAL A 38 5.76 4.41 0.21
N SER A 39 4.53 3.90 0.17
CA SER A 39 3.48 4.24 1.13
C SER A 39 2.95 2.98 1.78
N PHE A 40 2.56 3.06 3.05
CA PHE A 40 1.95 1.97 3.80
C PHE A 40 0.61 2.37 4.39
N SER A 41 -0.35 1.47 4.30
CA SER A 41 -1.59 1.48 5.07
C SER A 41 -1.46 0.37 6.12
N ILE A 42 -1.45 0.74 7.39
CA ILE A 42 -1.25 -0.18 8.53
C ILE A 42 -2.40 0.06 9.49
N SER A 43 -3.31 -0.90 9.65
CA SER A 43 -4.46 -0.73 10.54
C SER A 43 -4.04 -0.58 12.00
N GLY A 44 -4.87 0.09 12.80
CA GLY A 44 -4.63 0.23 14.25
C GLY A 44 -4.52 -1.13 14.94
N THR A 45 -5.36 -2.09 14.56
CA THR A 45 -5.29 -3.46 15.08
C THR A 45 -3.99 -4.17 14.75
N ALA A 46 -3.40 -3.93 13.57
CA ALA A 46 -2.08 -4.47 13.24
C ALA A 46 -0.98 -3.81 14.09
N LEU A 47 -1.07 -2.49 14.30
CA LEU A 47 -0.13 -1.76 15.17
C LEU A 47 -0.19 -2.26 16.62
N ASP A 48 -1.37 -2.54 17.15
CA ASP A 48 -1.53 -3.10 18.49
C ASP A 48 -0.90 -4.49 18.60
N GLN A 49 -1.07 -5.33 17.59
CA GLN A 49 -0.45 -6.66 17.56
C GLN A 49 1.07 -6.58 17.39
N PHE A 50 1.59 -5.64 16.60
CA PHE A 50 3.04 -5.41 16.54
C PHE A 50 3.59 -5.00 17.88
N GLU A 51 2.92 -4.07 18.59
CA GLU A 51 3.36 -3.62 19.89
C GLU A 51 3.35 -4.74 20.93
N ALA A 52 2.32 -5.59 20.89
CA ALA A 52 2.16 -6.70 21.85
C ALA A 52 3.12 -7.86 21.60
N TYR A 53 3.38 -8.23 20.33
CA TYR A 53 4.03 -9.49 20.00
C TYR A 53 5.34 -9.35 19.23
N ALA A 54 5.54 -8.25 18.49
CA ALA A 54 6.69 -8.05 17.61
C ALA A 54 7.12 -6.57 17.55
N PRO A 55 7.49 -5.93 18.67
CA PRO A 55 7.80 -4.50 18.74
C PRO A 55 8.97 -4.09 17.82
N GLU A 56 9.83 -5.02 17.44
CA GLU A 56 10.89 -4.81 16.45
C GLU A 56 10.35 -4.45 15.07
N VAL A 57 9.12 -4.88 14.72
CA VAL A 57 8.45 -4.49 13.47
C VAL A 57 8.13 -2.99 13.50
N ILE A 58 7.60 -2.46 14.61
CA ILE A 58 7.37 -1.02 14.76
C ILE A 58 8.68 -0.25 14.62
N GLN A 59 9.76 -0.74 15.24
CA GLN A 59 11.06 -0.09 15.13
C GLN A 59 11.57 -0.06 13.69
N SER A 60 11.40 -1.16 12.95
CA SER A 60 11.80 -1.21 11.53
C SER A 60 10.99 -0.25 10.65
N PHE A 61 9.70 -0.05 10.91
CA PHE A 61 8.89 0.98 10.25
C PHE A 61 9.31 2.40 10.65
N ARG A 62 9.67 2.64 11.90
CA ARG A 62 10.24 3.95 12.33
C ARG A 62 11.50 4.30 11.55
N GLU A 63 12.38 3.35 11.34
CA GLU A 63 13.60 3.56 10.55
C GLU A 63 13.28 3.92 9.09
N LEU A 64 12.28 3.28 8.50
CA LEU A 64 11.79 3.59 7.16
C LEU A 64 11.20 5.01 7.10
N VAL A 65 10.30 5.36 8.02
CA VAL A 65 9.65 6.68 8.08
C VAL A 65 10.69 7.79 8.30
N ALA A 66 11.70 7.55 9.14
CA ALA A 66 12.78 8.52 9.40
C ALA A 66 13.60 8.88 8.15
N THR A 67 13.55 8.10 7.08
CA THR A 67 14.21 8.43 5.81
C THR A 67 13.55 9.59 5.06
N GLY A 68 12.30 9.94 5.39
CA GLY A 68 11.48 10.89 4.62
C GLY A 68 10.98 10.34 3.27
N CYS A 69 11.20 9.06 2.99
CA CYS A 69 10.81 8.39 1.74
C CYS A 69 9.62 7.44 1.91
N VAL A 70 9.00 7.43 3.08
CA VAL A 70 7.83 6.60 3.40
C VAL A 70 6.68 7.48 3.83
N GLU A 71 5.51 7.29 3.21
CA GLU A 71 4.26 7.91 3.61
C GLU A 71 3.36 6.87 4.30
N LEU A 72 2.85 7.20 5.49
CA LEU A 72 1.84 6.42 6.16
C LEU A 72 0.46 6.96 5.81
N LEU A 73 -0.44 6.08 5.39
CA LEU A 73 -1.81 6.39 5.02
C LEU A 73 -2.72 6.33 6.24
N SER A 74 -3.80 7.09 6.20
CA SER A 74 -4.90 6.98 7.15
C SER A 74 -5.91 5.93 6.69
N GLU A 75 -6.51 5.23 7.65
CA GLU A 75 -7.61 4.29 7.45
C GLU A 75 -8.50 4.20 8.70
N THR A 76 -9.51 3.34 8.71
CA THR A 76 -10.26 3.02 9.94
C THR A 76 -9.40 2.17 10.87
N TYR A 77 -9.38 2.48 12.16
CA TYR A 77 -8.52 1.80 13.14
C TYR A 77 -8.66 0.28 13.12
N ASN A 78 -9.90 -0.20 13.10
CA ASN A 78 -10.23 -1.62 13.14
C ASN A 78 -10.37 -2.26 11.75
N HIS A 79 -9.87 -1.62 10.70
CA HIS A 79 -10.05 -2.09 9.31
C HIS A 79 -11.53 -2.38 9.00
N SER A 80 -12.41 -1.46 9.38
CA SER A 80 -13.85 -1.65 9.35
C SER A 80 -14.53 -0.98 8.15
N LEU A 81 -15.74 -1.42 7.86
CA LEU A 81 -16.64 -0.77 6.91
C LEU A 81 -17.60 0.23 7.59
N ALA A 82 -17.17 0.85 8.68
CA ALA A 82 -17.99 1.75 9.49
C ALA A 82 -18.66 2.86 8.66
N PHE A 83 -18.02 3.36 7.61
CA PHE A 83 -18.60 4.39 6.74
C PHE A 83 -19.96 4.00 6.16
N LEU A 84 -20.20 2.72 5.87
CA LEU A 84 -21.45 2.24 5.29
C LEU A 84 -22.62 2.25 6.27
N TYR A 85 -22.34 2.27 7.58
CA TYR A 85 -23.35 2.08 8.63
C TYR A 85 -23.44 3.23 9.62
N SER A 86 -22.29 3.85 9.97
CA SER A 86 -22.21 4.93 10.95
C SER A 86 -21.09 5.92 10.59
N PRO A 87 -21.45 7.07 10.00
CA PRO A 87 -20.48 8.13 9.74
C PRO A 87 -19.79 8.68 10.99
N GLU A 88 -20.39 8.55 12.16
CA GLU A 88 -19.81 8.94 13.44
C GLU A 88 -18.70 7.99 13.83
N GLU A 89 -18.99 6.70 13.92
CA GLU A 89 -18.01 5.64 14.17
C GLU A 89 -16.85 5.68 13.18
N PHE A 90 -17.15 5.91 11.90
CA PHE A 90 -16.12 6.07 10.88
C PHE A 90 -15.15 7.19 11.23
N ARG A 91 -15.64 8.38 11.61
CA ARG A 91 -14.78 9.52 11.98
C ARG A 91 -13.98 9.23 13.24
N GLU A 92 -14.58 8.60 14.23
CA GLU A 92 -13.91 8.23 15.48
C GLU A 92 -12.76 7.25 15.22
N GLN A 93 -12.98 6.21 14.44
CA GLN A 93 -11.93 5.24 14.09
C GLN A 93 -10.79 5.88 13.29
N VAL A 94 -11.11 6.78 12.36
CA VAL A 94 -10.08 7.48 11.58
C VAL A 94 -9.27 8.42 12.47
N ALA A 95 -9.91 9.17 13.36
CA ALA A 95 -9.21 10.04 14.32
C ALA A 95 -8.28 9.23 15.24
N LEU A 96 -8.79 8.14 15.79
CA LEU A 96 -7.99 7.24 16.64
C LEU A 96 -6.79 6.65 15.90
N HIS A 97 -6.98 6.29 14.64
CA HIS A 97 -5.90 5.79 13.78
C HIS A 97 -4.81 6.85 13.56
N ASP A 98 -5.21 8.08 13.20
CA ASP A 98 -4.26 9.17 12.95
C ASP A 98 -3.48 9.53 14.23
N GLU A 99 -4.15 9.58 15.39
CA GLU A 99 -3.49 9.76 16.69
C GLU A 99 -2.46 8.65 16.97
N ARG A 100 -2.80 7.40 16.61
CA ARG A 100 -1.90 6.25 16.79
C ARG A 100 -0.67 6.34 15.88
N ILE A 101 -0.87 6.71 14.61
CA ILE A 101 0.22 6.93 13.66
C ILE A 101 1.14 8.06 14.14
N GLU A 102 0.57 9.17 14.60
CA GLU A 102 1.37 10.29 15.11
C GLU A 102 2.16 9.91 16.37
N ALA A 103 1.54 9.19 17.31
CA ALA A 103 2.20 8.73 18.54
C ALA A 103 3.35 7.76 18.26
N LEU A 104 3.21 6.83 17.30
CA LEU A 104 4.22 5.83 17.02
C LEU A 104 5.34 6.32 16.10
N PHE A 105 5.02 7.20 15.14
CA PHE A 105 5.91 7.54 14.02
C PHE A 105 6.20 9.04 13.89
N GLY A 106 5.49 9.91 14.61
CA GLY A 106 5.70 11.36 14.58
C GLY A 106 5.29 12.02 13.25
N VAL A 107 4.39 11.40 12.50
CA VAL A 107 3.90 11.91 11.20
C VAL A 107 2.37 11.95 11.18
N THR A 108 1.83 12.93 10.46
CA THR A 108 0.38 13.07 10.26
C THR A 108 0.01 12.57 8.87
N PRO A 109 -0.88 11.57 8.74
CA PRO A 109 -1.34 11.07 7.45
C PRO A 109 -2.03 12.17 6.61
N ARG A 110 -1.84 12.12 5.29
CA ARG A 110 -2.44 13.09 4.36
C ARG A 110 -3.27 12.45 3.26
N VAL A 111 -3.12 11.14 3.11
CA VAL A 111 -3.83 10.33 2.12
C VAL A 111 -4.64 9.29 2.86
N PHE A 112 -5.86 9.08 2.44
CA PHE A 112 -6.79 8.14 3.05
C PHE A 112 -6.97 6.89 2.18
N ARG A 113 -7.01 5.74 2.81
CA ARG A 113 -7.36 4.46 2.20
C ARG A 113 -8.53 3.86 2.97
N ASN A 114 -9.67 3.64 2.31
CA ASN A 114 -10.76 2.90 2.96
C ASN A 114 -10.51 1.39 2.91
N THR A 115 -11.06 0.67 3.87
CA THR A 115 -11.04 -0.79 3.98
C THR A 115 -11.42 -1.42 2.64
N GLU A 116 -10.60 -2.38 2.17
CA GLU A 116 -10.77 -3.10 0.90
C GLU A 116 -10.86 -2.19 -0.34
N LEU A 117 -10.34 -0.97 -0.28
CA LEU A 117 -10.46 0.07 -1.32
C LEU A 117 -11.91 0.38 -1.72
N ILE A 118 -12.89 0.02 -0.87
CA ILE A 118 -14.30 0.33 -1.10
C ILE A 118 -14.47 1.85 -1.16
N TYR A 119 -15.12 2.29 -2.19
CA TYR A 119 -15.23 3.70 -2.52
C TYR A 119 -16.63 4.07 -3.01
N ASN A 120 -17.08 5.25 -2.61
CA ASN A 120 -18.17 6.00 -3.27
C ASN A 120 -17.93 7.51 -3.09
N ASN A 121 -18.72 8.35 -3.79
CA ASN A 121 -18.53 9.80 -3.74
C ASN A 121 -18.92 10.41 -2.38
N ASP A 122 -19.76 9.75 -1.58
CA ASP A 122 -20.11 10.23 -0.23
C ASP A 122 -18.91 10.06 0.72
N LEU A 123 -18.22 8.91 0.63
CA LEU A 123 -16.94 8.71 1.31
C LEU A 123 -15.92 9.79 0.93
N ALA A 124 -15.79 10.06 -0.37
CA ALA A 124 -14.84 11.07 -0.85
C ALA A 124 -15.14 12.46 -0.25
N ARG A 125 -16.41 12.87 -0.21
CA ARG A 125 -16.81 14.14 0.43
C ARG A 125 -16.50 14.18 1.92
N ALA A 126 -16.73 13.08 2.63
CA ALA A 126 -16.39 12.97 4.05
C ALA A 126 -14.86 13.06 4.27
N VAL A 127 -14.08 12.37 3.45
CA VAL A 127 -12.61 12.38 3.50
C VAL A 127 -12.05 13.78 3.17
N GLU A 128 -12.62 14.48 2.18
CA GLU A 128 -12.24 15.87 1.89
C GLU A 128 -12.58 16.81 3.06
N ALA A 129 -13.74 16.65 3.68
CA ALA A 129 -14.16 17.45 4.83
C ALA A 129 -13.24 17.20 6.05
N MET A 130 -12.65 16.01 6.19
CA MET A 130 -11.66 15.69 7.20
C MET A 130 -10.27 16.26 6.89
N GLY A 131 -10.05 16.84 5.69
CA GLY A 131 -8.83 17.56 5.33
C GLY A 131 -7.77 16.74 4.57
N TYR A 132 -8.06 15.51 4.20
CA TYR A 132 -7.14 14.70 3.39
C TYR A 132 -6.94 15.27 1.99
N LYS A 133 -5.80 14.96 1.38
CA LYS A 133 -5.41 15.45 0.05
C LYS A 133 -5.77 14.48 -1.07
N ALA A 134 -5.77 13.20 -0.75
CA ALA A 134 -6.09 12.15 -1.70
C ALA A 134 -6.79 10.96 -1.00
N VAL A 135 -7.51 10.19 -1.80
CA VAL A 135 -8.12 8.92 -1.42
C VAL A 135 -7.77 7.86 -2.45
N LEU A 136 -7.48 6.65 -1.97
CA LEU A 136 -7.24 5.49 -2.81
C LEU A 136 -8.55 4.75 -3.09
N ALA A 137 -8.68 4.21 -4.30
CA ALA A 137 -9.79 3.33 -4.67
C ALA A 137 -9.35 2.31 -5.72
N GLU A 138 -10.18 1.29 -5.90
CA GLU A 138 -9.97 0.29 -6.96
C GLU A 138 -10.19 0.90 -8.34
N GLY A 139 -9.32 0.58 -9.30
CA GLY A 139 -9.46 0.97 -10.71
C GLY A 139 -10.40 0.04 -11.48
N ALA A 140 -11.68 0.01 -11.09
CA ALA A 140 -12.67 -0.95 -11.59
C ALA A 140 -13.04 -0.69 -13.07
N ASP A 141 -12.75 -1.63 -13.95
CA ASP A 141 -12.97 -1.51 -15.41
C ASP A 141 -14.42 -1.17 -15.78
N HIS A 142 -15.41 -1.76 -15.08
CA HIS A 142 -16.84 -1.51 -15.38
C HIS A 142 -17.29 -0.08 -15.03
N VAL A 143 -16.57 0.60 -14.14
CA VAL A 143 -16.80 2.02 -13.80
C VAL A 143 -16.02 2.93 -14.72
N LEU A 144 -14.77 2.58 -14.99
CA LEU A 144 -13.88 3.36 -15.84
C LEU A 144 -14.30 3.33 -17.31
N GLY A 145 -14.80 2.19 -17.80
CA GLY A 145 -15.09 1.98 -19.22
C GLY A 145 -13.80 2.08 -20.05
N TRP A 146 -13.72 3.04 -20.95
CA TRP A 146 -12.54 3.29 -21.79
C TRP A 146 -11.42 4.05 -21.10
N ARG A 147 -11.66 4.60 -19.91
CA ARG A 147 -10.69 5.43 -19.17
C ARG A 147 -9.64 4.55 -18.49
N SER A 148 -8.43 5.09 -18.33
CA SER A 148 -7.33 4.41 -17.66
C SER A 148 -7.32 4.71 -16.15
N PRO A 149 -6.94 3.76 -15.28
CA PRO A 149 -6.68 4.03 -13.87
C PRO A 149 -5.41 4.87 -13.62
N ASN A 150 -4.61 5.10 -14.65
CA ASN A 150 -3.29 5.74 -14.54
C ASN A 150 -3.34 7.28 -14.62
N PHE A 151 -4.50 7.88 -14.39
CA PHE A 151 -4.67 9.33 -14.27
C PHE A 151 -5.07 9.72 -12.86
N VAL A 152 -4.74 10.96 -12.48
CA VAL A 152 -5.26 11.56 -11.25
C VAL A 152 -6.69 12.04 -11.51
N TYR A 153 -7.65 11.47 -10.80
CA TYR A 153 -9.05 11.85 -10.90
C TYR A 153 -9.44 12.83 -9.78
N ARG A 154 -10.58 13.47 -9.96
CA ARG A 154 -11.26 14.22 -8.93
C ARG A 154 -12.61 13.58 -8.64
N PRO A 155 -12.93 13.25 -7.37
CA PRO A 155 -14.25 12.73 -7.02
C PRO A 155 -15.37 13.71 -7.36
N ALA A 156 -16.51 13.19 -7.75
CA ALA A 156 -17.68 14.03 -7.96
C ALA A 156 -18.13 14.67 -6.64
N GLY A 157 -18.31 16.01 -6.66
CA GLY A 157 -18.69 16.78 -5.46
C GLY A 157 -17.52 17.10 -4.51
N CYS A 158 -16.29 16.91 -4.95
CA CYS A 158 -15.08 17.37 -4.25
C CYS A 158 -14.36 18.44 -5.08
N ASP A 159 -13.77 19.42 -4.41
CA ASP A 159 -13.05 20.52 -5.05
C ASP A 159 -11.54 20.31 -5.08
N ARG A 160 -10.97 19.73 -4.02
CA ARG A 160 -9.52 19.62 -3.78
C ARG A 160 -9.01 18.20 -3.72
N LEU A 161 -9.85 17.26 -3.24
CA LEU A 161 -9.46 15.87 -3.06
C LEU A 161 -9.05 15.23 -4.38
N LYS A 162 -7.94 14.50 -4.37
CA LYS A 162 -7.50 13.66 -5.49
C LYS A 162 -7.96 12.23 -5.29
N LEU A 163 -8.37 11.58 -6.37
CA LEU A 163 -8.71 10.17 -6.37
C LEU A 163 -7.63 9.43 -7.15
N LEU A 164 -6.95 8.52 -6.47
CA LEU A 164 -5.86 7.70 -7.01
C LEU A 164 -6.36 6.27 -7.14
N LEU A 165 -6.35 5.77 -8.36
CA LEU A 165 -6.93 4.46 -8.69
C LEU A 165 -5.84 3.40 -8.78
N LYS A 166 -6.06 2.25 -8.14
CA LYS A 166 -5.18 1.08 -8.25
C LYS A 166 -5.20 0.56 -9.69
N ASN A 167 -4.03 0.36 -10.28
CA ASN A 167 -3.89 -0.49 -11.45
C ASN A 167 -3.89 -1.94 -10.97
N TYR A 168 -5.07 -2.55 -10.89
CA TYR A 168 -5.24 -3.88 -10.34
C TYR A 168 -4.54 -4.95 -11.16
N ARG A 169 -4.46 -4.80 -12.49
CA ARG A 169 -3.84 -5.79 -13.37
C ARG A 169 -2.36 -5.97 -13.05
N LEU A 170 -1.60 -4.85 -13.00
CA LEU A 170 -0.19 -4.87 -12.63
C LEU A 170 0.02 -5.24 -11.16
N SER A 171 -0.87 -4.82 -10.27
CA SER A 171 -0.79 -5.21 -8.85
C SER A 171 -0.98 -6.71 -8.66
N ASP A 172 -1.97 -7.30 -9.35
CA ASP A 172 -2.30 -8.72 -9.29
C ASP A 172 -1.23 -9.61 -9.94
N ASP A 173 -0.49 -9.08 -10.93
CA ASP A 173 0.65 -9.78 -11.53
C ASP A 173 1.73 -10.07 -10.49
N ILE A 174 1.95 -9.13 -9.57
CA ILE A 174 2.87 -9.35 -8.42
C ILE A 174 2.18 -10.16 -7.31
N ALA A 175 0.98 -9.76 -6.88
CA ALA A 175 0.35 -10.31 -5.70
C ALA A 175 -0.09 -11.78 -5.87
N PHE A 176 -0.67 -12.12 -7.03
CA PHE A 176 -1.32 -13.41 -7.22
C PHE A 176 -0.69 -14.30 -8.30
N ARG A 177 -0.02 -13.70 -9.31
CA ARG A 177 0.48 -14.46 -10.45
C ARG A 177 1.96 -14.74 -10.39
N PHE A 178 2.72 -14.05 -9.52
CA PHE A 178 4.18 -14.10 -9.48
C PHE A 178 4.75 -15.52 -9.42
N SER A 179 4.22 -16.39 -8.58
CA SER A 179 4.66 -17.78 -8.42
C SER A 179 3.83 -18.81 -9.20
N ASN A 180 2.88 -18.37 -10.03
CA ASN A 180 2.02 -19.27 -10.78
C ASN A 180 2.74 -19.76 -12.05
N HIS A 181 3.35 -20.96 -11.99
CA HIS A 181 4.03 -21.58 -13.12
C HIS A 181 3.13 -21.90 -14.33
N GLN A 182 1.80 -21.88 -14.16
CA GLN A 182 0.84 -22.10 -15.26
C GLN A 182 0.42 -20.78 -15.94
N TRP A 183 0.82 -19.65 -15.35
CA TRP A 183 0.55 -18.37 -15.96
C TRP A 183 1.38 -18.20 -17.25
N PRO A 184 0.77 -17.86 -18.41
CA PRO A 184 1.48 -17.77 -19.69
C PRO A 184 2.68 -16.82 -19.68
N GLU A 185 2.64 -15.81 -18.79
CA GLU A 185 3.70 -14.81 -18.65
C GLU A 185 4.74 -15.16 -17.57
N PHE A 186 4.66 -16.37 -16.96
CA PHE A 186 5.69 -16.82 -16.01
C PHE A 186 7.04 -17.05 -16.71
N PRO A 187 8.19 -16.70 -16.12
CA PRO A 187 8.34 -15.95 -14.88
C PRO A 187 8.17 -14.43 -15.06
N LEU A 188 7.67 -13.76 -14.02
CA LEU A 188 7.65 -12.31 -13.96
C LEU A 188 9.02 -11.79 -13.52
N THR A 189 9.75 -11.17 -14.46
CA THR A 189 11.02 -10.50 -14.16
C THR A 189 10.82 -8.99 -13.98
N ALA A 190 11.75 -8.32 -13.31
CA ALA A 190 11.71 -6.87 -13.12
C ALA A 190 11.73 -6.11 -14.44
N ASP A 191 12.53 -6.58 -15.43
CA ASP A 191 12.58 -5.98 -16.77
C ASP A 191 11.21 -6.10 -17.49
N LYS A 192 10.62 -7.31 -17.51
CA LYS A 192 9.28 -7.53 -18.09
C LYS A 192 8.22 -6.66 -17.43
N PHE A 193 8.21 -6.60 -16.10
CA PHE A 193 7.27 -5.75 -15.38
C PHE A 193 7.46 -4.27 -15.69
N SER A 194 8.70 -3.82 -15.77
CA SER A 194 9.04 -2.44 -16.15
C SER A 194 8.54 -2.10 -17.56
N GLU A 195 8.73 -2.99 -18.53
CA GLU A 195 8.19 -2.82 -19.89
C GLU A 195 6.66 -2.68 -19.87
N TRP A 196 5.97 -3.53 -19.13
CA TRP A 196 4.51 -3.46 -19.00
C TRP A 196 4.03 -2.18 -18.32
N ALA A 197 4.71 -1.77 -17.25
CA ALA A 197 4.38 -0.54 -16.55
C ALA A 197 4.54 0.68 -17.48
N HIS A 198 5.65 0.76 -18.21
CA HIS A 198 5.87 1.83 -19.19
C HIS A 198 4.81 1.83 -20.31
N ALA A 199 4.49 0.65 -20.86
CA ALA A 199 3.46 0.52 -21.88
C ALA A 199 2.08 0.90 -21.36
N ALA A 200 1.72 0.49 -20.14
CA ALA A 200 0.45 0.83 -19.51
C ALA A 200 0.31 2.33 -19.22
N ASN A 201 1.42 3.01 -18.91
CA ASN A 201 1.44 4.43 -18.56
C ASN A 201 1.70 5.37 -19.75
N ALA A 202 1.70 4.90 -20.98
CA ALA A 202 2.11 5.66 -22.16
C ALA A 202 1.53 7.09 -22.30
N SER A 203 0.41 7.39 -21.61
CA SER A 203 -0.20 8.71 -21.57
C SER A 203 -0.78 9.08 -20.20
N GLY A 204 -0.49 8.30 -19.15
CA GLY A 204 -0.99 8.53 -17.80
C GLY A 204 -0.08 9.45 -16.97
N ASP A 205 -0.62 9.89 -15.84
CA ASP A 205 0.12 10.70 -14.86
C ASP A 205 0.95 9.83 -13.91
N LEU A 206 0.49 8.61 -13.61
CA LEU A 206 1.06 7.71 -12.61
C LEU A 206 0.51 6.29 -12.76
N ILE A 207 1.19 5.33 -12.13
CA ILE A 207 0.65 3.98 -11.87
C ILE A 207 0.62 3.76 -10.36
N ASN A 208 -0.56 3.51 -9.81
CA ASN A 208 -0.69 3.10 -8.42
C ASN A 208 -0.71 1.58 -8.34
N LEU A 209 0.31 1.01 -7.70
CA LEU A 209 0.32 -0.39 -7.29
C LEU A 209 -0.11 -0.46 -5.84
N PHE A 210 -1.06 -1.33 -5.55
CA PHE A 210 -1.53 -1.57 -4.20
C PHE A 210 -1.79 -3.06 -4.00
N MET A 211 -1.24 -3.62 -2.93
CA MET A 211 -1.37 -5.03 -2.56
C MET A 211 -1.09 -5.21 -1.07
N ASP A 212 -1.50 -6.33 -0.53
CA ASP A 212 -1.18 -6.70 0.84
C ASP A 212 0.34 -6.80 1.01
N TYR A 213 0.84 -6.29 2.11
CA TYR A 213 2.29 -6.30 2.36
C TYR A 213 2.81 -7.72 2.56
N GLU A 214 1.96 -8.61 3.06
CA GLU A 214 2.20 -10.04 3.21
C GLU A 214 2.48 -10.76 1.88
N THR A 215 2.19 -10.12 0.76
CA THR A 215 2.65 -10.57 -0.56
C THR A 215 4.14 -10.88 -0.55
N PHE A 216 4.95 -10.07 0.15
CA PHE A 216 6.41 -10.19 0.15
C PHE A 216 6.92 -11.08 1.30
N GLY A 217 6.82 -12.38 1.13
CA GLY A 217 7.40 -13.38 2.04
C GLY A 217 6.39 -14.35 2.66
N GLU A 218 5.10 -13.97 2.80
CA GLU A 218 4.09 -14.89 3.33
C GLU A 218 3.20 -15.46 2.20
N HIS A 219 2.68 -14.63 1.28
CA HIS A 219 1.91 -15.12 0.14
C HIS A 219 2.83 -15.59 -1.01
N GLN A 220 3.80 -14.76 -1.36
CA GLN A 220 4.90 -15.13 -2.26
C GLN A 220 6.13 -15.44 -1.38
N TRP A 221 6.46 -16.70 -1.20
CA TRP A 221 7.55 -17.12 -0.32
C TRP A 221 8.91 -16.65 -0.84
N GLU A 222 9.89 -16.53 0.02
CA GLU A 222 11.26 -16.18 -0.36
C GLU A 222 11.79 -17.04 -1.52
N SER A 223 11.49 -18.35 -1.48
CA SER A 223 11.88 -19.31 -2.52
C SER A 223 11.31 -19.05 -3.92
N THR A 224 10.27 -18.20 -4.03
CA THR A 224 9.72 -17.79 -5.32
C THR A 224 10.58 -16.75 -6.02
N GLY A 225 11.53 -16.12 -5.31
CA GLY A 225 12.37 -15.05 -5.82
C GLY A 225 11.74 -13.65 -5.67
N ILE A 226 10.66 -13.49 -4.91
CA ILE A 226 9.93 -12.20 -4.77
C ILE A 226 10.84 -11.08 -4.24
N PHE A 227 11.74 -11.37 -3.29
CA PHE A 227 12.66 -10.37 -2.76
C PHE A 227 13.70 -9.95 -3.81
N ALA A 228 14.23 -10.90 -4.60
CA ALA A 228 15.14 -10.59 -5.69
C ALA A 228 14.46 -9.74 -6.78
N PHE A 229 13.20 -10.03 -7.10
CA PHE A 229 12.37 -9.20 -7.97
C PHE A 229 12.25 -7.77 -7.42
N MET A 230 11.88 -7.61 -6.16
CA MET A 230 11.74 -6.29 -5.53
C MET A 230 13.07 -5.54 -5.41
N GLU A 231 14.18 -6.26 -5.23
CA GLU A 231 15.52 -5.63 -5.21
C GLU A 231 15.91 -5.08 -6.60
N ALA A 232 15.54 -5.79 -7.67
CA ALA A 232 15.86 -5.39 -9.03
C ALA A 232 14.92 -4.31 -9.60
N LEU A 233 13.66 -4.30 -9.17
CA LEU A 233 12.60 -3.48 -9.75
C LEU A 233 12.91 -1.97 -9.78
N PRO A 234 13.36 -1.32 -8.69
CA PRO A 234 13.66 0.12 -8.74
C PRO A 234 14.76 0.47 -9.73
N GLU A 235 15.75 -0.40 -9.92
CA GLU A 235 16.83 -0.16 -10.86
C GLU A 235 16.33 -0.11 -12.30
N VAL A 236 15.52 -1.07 -12.71
CA VAL A 236 15.00 -1.12 -14.09
C VAL A 236 13.96 -0.03 -14.33
N MET A 237 13.12 0.27 -13.34
CA MET A 237 12.13 1.34 -13.44
C MET A 237 12.79 2.72 -13.60
N LEU A 238 13.84 3.01 -12.82
CA LEU A 238 14.54 4.30 -12.83
C LEU A 238 15.50 4.50 -14.02
N ARG A 239 15.76 3.47 -14.84
CA ARG A 239 16.58 3.61 -16.06
C ARG A 239 15.87 4.37 -17.16
N THR A 240 14.55 4.27 -17.23
CA THR A 240 13.74 4.91 -18.26
C THR A 240 13.21 6.25 -17.74
N PRO A 241 13.44 7.38 -18.45
CA PRO A 241 12.88 8.66 -18.06
C PRO A 241 11.33 8.61 -18.06
N GLY A 242 10.73 9.25 -17.04
CA GLY A 242 9.27 9.35 -16.90
C GLY A 242 8.68 8.55 -15.73
N PHE A 243 9.55 7.91 -14.95
CA PHE A 243 9.17 7.33 -13.66
C PHE A 243 10.05 7.88 -12.53
#